data_b3180a242a586c941ee2a84d8f2c6705
#
_entry.id   b3180a242a586c941ee2a84d8f2c6705
#
_cell.length_a   1.000
_cell.length_b   1.000
_cell.length_c   1.000
_cell.angle_alpha   90.00
_cell.angle_beta   90.00
_cell.angle_gamma   90.00
#
_symmetry.space_group_name_H-M   'P 1'
#
loop_
_entity.id
_entity.type
_entity.pdbx_description
1 polymer ?
#
loop_
_entity_poly.entity_id
_entity_poly.type
_entity_poly.pdbx_seq_one_letter_code
_entity_poly.pdbx_strand_id
1 'polypeptide(L)'
;MNNIKKEISVVCFGEVLFDVFPTHKKIGGAPLNVALRLASLGAKAQIISRVGNDKIGNELLEFIKENGVSTNSIQIDKSFSTGEVLVELDKNGSASYTIN
;
A
#
# COMPACT_ATOMS: atom_id res chain seq x y z
N MET A 1 -27.30 8.07 27.49
CA MET A 1 -27.39 7.51 26.14
C MET A 1 -26.07 6.93 25.71
N ASN A 2 -26.05 5.69 25.39
CA ASN A 2 -24.83 5.03 24.99
C ASN A 2 -24.53 5.27 23.52
N ASN A 3 -23.53 6.09 23.27
CA ASN A 3 -22.97 6.17 21.95
C ASN A 3 -22.00 5.00 21.74
N ILE A 4 -22.56 3.82 21.59
CA ILE A 4 -21.74 2.67 21.22
C ILE A 4 -21.40 2.83 19.76
N LYS A 5 -20.20 3.31 19.50
CA LYS A 5 -19.64 3.27 18.16
C LYS A 5 -19.23 1.83 17.88
N LYS A 6 -19.89 1.19 16.94
CA LYS A 6 -19.40 -0.07 16.43
C LYS A 6 -18.05 0.19 15.75
N GLU A 7 -17.01 -0.43 16.28
CA GLU A 7 -15.74 -0.47 15.58
C GLU A 7 -15.88 -1.37 14.37
N ILE A 8 -15.58 -0.80 13.21
CA ILE A 8 -15.50 -1.56 11.97
C ILE A 8 -14.06 -1.98 11.78
N SER A 9 -13.81 -3.28 11.71
CA SER A 9 -12.52 -3.85 11.41
C SER A 9 -12.52 -4.39 10.01
N VAL A 10 -11.49 -4.05 9.23
CA VAL A 10 -11.37 -4.42 7.82
C VAL A 10 -10.02 -5.06 7.60
N VAL A 11 -10.01 -6.17 6.88
CA VAL A 11 -8.79 -6.84 6.45
C VAL A 11 -8.74 -6.77 4.93
N CYS A 12 -7.70 -6.17 4.40
CA CYS A 12 -7.43 -6.13 2.97
C CYS A 12 -6.29 -7.10 2.65
N PHE A 13 -6.35 -7.74 1.51
CA PHE A 13 -5.37 -8.73 1.10
C PHE A 13 -4.88 -8.43 -0.31
N GLY A 14 -3.57 -8.42 -0.48
CA GLY A 14 -2.96 -8.29 -1.79
C GLY A 14 -1.67 -7.49 -1.78
N GLU A 15 -1.27 -7.02 -2.94
CA GLU A 15 0.01 -6.35 -3.12
C GLU A 15 0.03 -4.92 -2.61
N VAL A 16 1.17 -4.56 -2.04
CA VAL A 16 1.58 -3.17 -1.83
C VAL A 16 2.83 -2.93 -2.67
N LEU A 17 2.91 -1.78 -3.31
CA LEU A 17 3.99 -1.50 -4.24
C LEU A 17 4.18 0.00 -4.43
N PHE A 18 5.24 0.36 -5.14
CA PHE A 18 5.39 1.71 -5.66
C PHE A 18 5.07 1.74 -7.15
N ASP A 19 4.28 2.73 -7.57
CA ASP A 19 4.15 3.14 -8.96
C ASP A 19 5.25 4.17 -9.23
N VAL A 20 6.18 3.83 -10.09
CA VAL A 20 7.35 4.65 -10.37
C VAL A 20 7.13 5.40 -11.69
N PHE A 21 6.99 6.71 -11.58
CA PHE A 21 6.90 7.64 -12.71
C PHE A 21 8.27 8.23 -13.02
N PRO A 22 8.48 8.84 -14.19
CA PRO A 22 9.78 9.43 -14.51
C PRO A 22 10.29 10.48 -13.53
N THR A 23 9.39 11.23 -12.88
CA THR A 23 9.74 12.34 -11.98
C THR A 23 9.44 12.08 -10.51
N HIS A 24 8.67 11.04 -10.21
CA HIS A 24 8.23 10.75 -8.84
C HIS A 24 7.76 9.31 -8.72
N LYS A 25 7.43 8.90 -7.51
CA LYS A 25 6.82 7.60 -7.24
C LYS A 25 5.64 7.78 -6.30
N LYS A 26 4.65 6.91 -6.44
CA LYS A 26 3.47 6.85 -5.57
C LYS A 26 3.32 5.47 -4.99
N ILE A 27 2.88 5.41 -3.76
CA ILE A 27 2.52 4.14 -3.14
C ILE A 27 1.20 3.68 -3.73
N GLY A 28 1.15 2.43 -4.11
CA GLY A 28 0.01 1.85 -4.80
C GLY A 28 -0.30 0.44 -4.35
N GLY A 29 -1.17 -0.18 -5.13
CA GLY A 29 -1.78 -1.46 -4.83
C GLY A 29 -3.24 -1.23 -4.42
N ALA A 30 -4.18 -1.82 -5.19
CA ALA A 30 -5.60 -1.62 -4.95
C ALA A 30 -6.02 -1.95 -3.51
N PRO A 31 -5.57 -3.10 -2.92
CA PRO A 31 -5.94 -3.41 -1.53
C PRO A 31 -5.43 -2.37 -0.54
N LEU A 32 -4.23 -1.84 -0.75
CA LEU A 32 -3.68 -0.80 0.13
C LEU A 32 -4.49 0.49 0.03
N ASN A 33 -4.85 0.91 -1.17
CA ASN A 33 -5.65 2.11 -1.37
C ASN A 33 -7.00 2.01 -0.66
N VAL A 34 -7.64 0.84 -0.69
CA VAL A 34 -8.88 0.58 0.05
C VAL A 34 -8.65 0.67 1.55
N ALA A 35 -7.60 0.04 2.06
CA ALA A 35 -7.28 0.06 3.48
C ALA A 35 -7.01 1.48 3.99
N LEU A 36 -6.24 2.26 3.24
CA LEU A 36 -5.95 3.65 3.58
C LEU A 36 -7.20 4.51 3.63
N ARG A 37 -8.09 4.33 2.66
CA ARG A 37 -9.35 5.08 2.60
C ARG A 37 -10.24 4.73 3.78
N LEU A 38 -10.40 3.45 4.08
CA LEU A 38 -11.22 3.01 5.20
C LEU A 38 -10.66 3.46 6.54
N ALA A 39 -9.33 3.42 6.71
CA ALA A 39 -8.70 3.94 7.91
C ALA A 39 -8.94 5.43 8.08
N SER A 40 -8.91 6.21 6.99
CA SER A 40 -9.21 7.63 7.03
C SER A 40 -10.64 7.94 7.44
N LEU A 41 -11.55 6.99 7.26
CA LEU A 41 -12.96 7.08 7.65
C LEU A 41 -13.22 6.50 9.06
N GLY A 42 -12.18 6.12 9.78
CA GLY A 42 -12.27 5.66 11.17
C GLY A 42 -12.32 4.17 11.36
N ALA A 43 -12.21 3.36 10.31
CA ALA A 43 -12.15 1.92 10.45
C ALA A 43 -10.79 1.46 10.99
N LYS A 44 -10.79 0.35 11.71
CA LYS A 44 -9.55 -0.38 12.01
C LYS A 44 -9.17 -1.21 10.79
N ALA A 45 -8.20 -0.76 10.05
CA ALA A 45 -7.77 -1.43 8.83
C ALA A 45 -6.42 -2.11 9.04
N GLN A 46 -6.29 -3.30 8.48
CA GLN A 46 -5.02 -3.99 8.34
C GLN A 46 -4.90 -4.54 6.93
N ILE A 47 -3.67 -4.76 6.52
CA ILE A 47 -3.40 -5.33 5.22
C ILE A 47 -2.53 -6.57 5.37
N ILE A 48 -2.94 -7.64 4.71
CA ILE A 48 -2.15 -8.87 4.58
C ILE A 48 -1.40 -8.77 3.27
N SER A 49 -0.09 -8.68 3.35
CA SER A 49 0.76 -8.47 2.19
C SER A 49 2.18 -8.97 2.47
N ARG A 50 3.06 -8.72 1.53
CA ARG A 50 4.48 -9.04 1.65
C ARG A 50 5.29 -7.93 0.97
N VAL A 51 6.35 -7.50 1.64
CA VAL A 51 7.31 -6.53 1.09
C VAL A 51 8.71 -7.11 1.20
N GLY A 52 9.64 -6.58 0.42
CA GLY A 52 11.03 -6.98 0.52
C GLY A 52 11.71 -6.37 1.75
N ASN A 53 12.77 -7.00 2.20
CA ASN A 53 13.63 -6.47 3.26
C ASN A 53 14.62 -5.48 2.64
N ASP A 54 14.09 -4.34 2.23
CA ASP A 54 14.86 -3.30 1.53
C ASP A 54 14.36 -1.90 1.93
N LYS A 55 15.05 -0.89 1.45
CA LYS A 55 14.72 0.50 1.75
C LYS A 55 13.30 0.86 1.32
N ILE A 56 12.90 0.41 0.15
CA ILE A 56 11.56 0.65 -0.41
C ILE A 56 10.49 -0.02 0.45
N GLY A 57 10.73 -1.26 0.88
CA GLY A 57 9.84 -1.97 1.79
C GLY A 57 9.67 -1.25 3.12
N ASN A 58 10.76 -0.74 3.67
CA ASN A 58 10.71 0.02 4.93
C ASN A 58 9.93 1.33 4.76
N GLU A 59 10.11 2.04 3.65
CA GLU A 59 9.34 3.25 3.34
C GLU A 59 7.84 2.95 3.25
N LEU A 60 7.47 1.85 2.60
CA LEU A 60 6.08 1.41 2.52
C LEU A 60 5.49 1.11 3.90
N LEU A 61 6.21 0.37 4.72
CA LEU A 61 5.74 0.03 6.08
C LEU A 61 5.52 1.28 6.92
N GLU A 62 6.44 2.23 6.89
CA GLU A 62 6.29 3.49 7.62
C GLU A 62 5.09 4.28 7.14
N PHE A 63 4.91 4.42 5.85
CA PHE A 63 3.79 5.14 5.27
C PHE A 63 2.45 4.51 5.67
N ILE A 64 2.33 3.20 5.56
CA ILE A 64 1.12 2.46 5.92
C ILE A 64 0.78 2.69 7.39
N LYS A 65 1.78 2.56 8.25
CA LYS A 65 1.63 2.73 9.69
C LYS A 65 1.26 4.17 10.07
N GLU A 66 1.90 5.16 9.46
CA GLU A 66 1.61 6.57 9.70
C GLU A 66 0.18 6.96 9.28
N ASN A 67 -0.39 6.24 8.33
CA ASN A 67 -1.75 6.48 7.86
C ASN A 67 -2.80 5.62 8.55
N GLY A 68 -2.44 5.02 9.67
CA GLY A 68 -3.40 4.35 10.54
C GLY A 68 -3.78 2.92 10.13
N VAL A 69 -3.03 2.32 9.21
CA VAL A 69 -3.24 0.93 8.80
C VAL A 69 -2.24 0.05 9.53
N SER A 70 -2.70 -1.06 10.10
CA SER A 70 -1.82 -1.99 10.80
C SER A 70 -0.92 -2.74 9.82
N THR A 71 0.37 -2.81 10.16
CA THR A 71 1.38 -3.55 9.39
C THR A 71 1.69 -4.91 9.98
N ASN A 72 0.99 -5.32 11.03
CA ASN A 72 1.30 -6.56 11.75
C ASN A 72 1.15 -7.82 10.90
N SER A 73 0.35 -7.76 9.85
CA SER A 73 0.10 -8.87 8.94
C SER A 73 0.87 -8.76 7.63
N ILE A 74 1.84 -7.85 7.55
CA ILE A 74 2.72 -7.71 6.39
C ILE A 74 3.99 -8.52 6.65
N GLN A 75 4.25 -9.48 5.76
CA GLN A 75 5.45 -10.29 5.82
C GLN A 75 6.63 -9.55 5.19
N ILE A 76 7.81 -9.78 5.72
CA ILE A 76 9.04 -9.25 5.15
C ILE A 76 9.79 -10.40 4.48
N ASP A 77 10.01 -10.27 3.18
CA ASP A 77 10.68 -11.29 2.38
C ASP A 77 12.16 -10.95 2.27
N LYS A 78 13.02 -11.87 2.66
CA LYS A 78 14.46 -11.70 2.60
C LYS A 78 15.04 -12.06 1.22
N SER A 79 14.27 -12.71 0.37
CA SER A 79 14.73 -13.25 -0.91
C SER A 79 14.29 -12.43 -2.13
N PHE A 80 13.18 -11.70 -2.01
CA PHE A 80 12.62 -10.92 -3.11
C PHE A 80 12.51 -9.45 -2.73
N SER A 81 12.76 -8.58 -3.69
CA SER A 81 12.62 -7.14 -3.50
C SER A 81 11.15 -6.71 -3.47
N THR A 82 10.92 -5.54 -2.88
CA THR A 82 9.59 -4.90 -2.89
C THR A 82 9.16 -4.62 -4.32
N GLY A 83 7.87 -4.84 -4.60
CA GLY A 83 7.31 -4.65 -5.93
C GLY A 83 7.32 -3.19 -6.38
N GLU A 84 7.61 -2.99 -7.64
CA GLU A 84 7.55 -1.70 -8.31
C GLU A 84 6.84 -1.85 -9.64
N VAL A 85 6.06 -0.84 -10.01
CA VAL A 85 5.47 -0.72 -11.33
C VAL A 85 6.03 0.51 -11.98
N LEU A 86 6.74 0.33 -13.09
CA LEU A 86 7.24 1.44 -13.88
C LEU A 86 6.11 1.98 -14.76
N VAL A 87 5.84 3.27 -14.65
CA VAL A 87 4.81 3.96 -15.41
C VAL A 87 5.48 4.90 -16.40
N GLU A 88 5.26 4.66 -17.69
CA GLU A 88 5.76 5.50 -18.76
C GLU A 88 4.60 6.14 -19.51
N LEU A 89 4.73 7.42 -19.80
CA LEU A 89 3.77 8.17 -20.60
C LEU A 89 4.35 8.40 -21.98
N ASP A 90 3.56 8.11 -23.03
CA ASP A 90 3.94 8.40 -24.40
C ASP A 90 3.66 9.85 -24.76
N LYS A 91 3.92 10.23 -26.03
CA LYS A 91 3.71 11.58 -26.52
C LYS A 91 2.25 12.03 -26.45
N ASN A 92 1.31 11.10 -26.41
CA ASN A 92 -0.12 11.36 -26.36
C ASN A 92 -0.68 11.29 -24.94
N GLY A 93 0.18 11.10 -23.93
CA GLY A 93 -0.25 10.95 -22.56
C GLY A 93 -0.76 9.57 -22.18
N SER A 94 -0.63 8.59 -23.08
CA SER A 94 -1.01 7.20 -22.77
C SER A 94 0.03 6.55 -21.89
N ALA A 95 -0.45 5.87 -20.84
CA ALA A 95 0.42 5.19 -19.89
C ALA A 95 0.71 3.75 -20.31
N SER A 96 1.96 3.33 -20.14
CA SER A 96 2.33 1.92 -20.18
C SER A 96 2.96 1.52 -18.86
N TYR A 97 2.79 0.26 -18.47
CA TYR A 97 3.16 -0.26 -17.16
C TYR A 97 4.09 -1.44 -17.29
N THR A 98 5.18 -1.43 -16.53
CA THR A 98 6.07 -2.58 -16.42
C THR A 98 6.16 -2.99 -14.96
N ILE A 99 5.83 -4.23 -14.67
CA ILE A 99 5.87 -4.78 -13.32
C ILE A 99 7.24 -5.45 -13.11
N ASN A 100 7.91 -5.02 -12.08
CA ASN A 100 9.18 -5.61 -11.65
C ASN A 100 9.02 -6.47 -10.42
#